data_1c4342acc60534cc52bc984404d37f0f
#
_entry.id   1c4342acc60534cc52bc984404d37f0f
#
_cell.length_a   1.000
_cell.length_b   1.000
_cell.length_c   1.000
_cell.angle_alpha   90.00
_cell.angle_beta   90.00
_cell.angle_gamma   90.00
#
_symmetry.space_group_name_H-M   'P 1'
#
loop_
_entity.id
_entity.type
_entity.pdbx_description
1 polymer ?
#
loop_
_entity_poly.entity_id
_entity_poly.type
_entity_poly.pdbx_seq_one_letter_code
_entity_poly.pdbx_strand_id
1 'polypeptide(L)'
;IIIAILEELHMENKFVSLKFLINKLDKYKPSPRTLQSILKELIECNRVIVQGSASTTEYAINDVISNYRRFEFIYVVKDNEIAGILFKLSDRYRFYYDNEFLINKSKPIPSLDLQISPFDFNNIPAIFEENIPEGINREILETTSKTADEFQILTMLEDNIGDLSFTK
;
A
#
# COMPACT_ATOMS: atom_id res chain seq x y z
N ILE A 1 12.62 -13.74 1.18
CA ILE A 1 12.97 -13.47 -0.24
C ILE A 1 12.08 -12.35 -0.80
N ILE A 2 10.74 -12.40 -0.68
CA ILE A 2 9.81 -11.39 -1.22
C ILE A 2 10.21 -9.97 -0.79
N ILE A 3 10.34 -9.74 0.51
CA ILE A 3 10.74 -8.42 1.03
C ILE A 3 12.13 -8.00 0.54
N ALA A 4 13.07 -8.94 0.44
CA ALA A 4 14.40 -8.65 -0.10
C ALA A 4 14.39 -8.25 -1.59
N ILE A 5 13.45 -8.78 -2.38
CA ILE A 5 13.25 -8.36 -3.77
C ILE A 5 12.71 -6.93 -3.81
N LEU A 6 11.70 -6.61 -2.99
CA LEU A 6 11.15 -5.27 -2.90
C LEU A 6 12.21 -4.25 -2.44
N GLU A 7 13.01 -4.61 -1.43
CA GLU A 7 14.14 -3.81 -0.94
C GLU A 7 15.14 -3.49 -2.05
N GLU A 8 15.61 -4.50 -2.79
CA GLU A 8 16.57 -4.29 -3.88
C GLU A 8 15.97 -3.44 -5.02
N LEU A 9 14.72 -3.68 -5.40
CA LEU A 9 14.04 -2.88 -6.42
C LEU A 9 13.81 -1.43 -5.97
N HIS A 10 13.49 -1.23 -4.69
CA HIS A 10 13.30 0.08 -4.09
C HIS A 10 14.62 0.86 -4.06
N MET A 11 15.71 0.24 -3.61
CA MET A 11 17.04 0.85 -3.56
C MET A 11 17.57 1.24 -4.94
N GLU A 12 17.37 0.39 -5.95
CA GLU A 12 17.83 0.69 -7.32
C GLU A 12 16.98 1.77 -7.99
N ASN A 13 15.69 1.84 -7.69
CA ASN A 13 14.71 2.81 -8.23
C ASN A 13 14.76 2.95 -9.76
N LYS A 14 15.01 1.82 -10.44
CA LYS A 14 15.08 1.71 -11.91
C LYS A 14 14.76 0.29 -12.36
N PHE A 15 14.61 0.11 -13.66
CA PHE A 15 14.46 -1.22 -14.23
C PHE A 15 15.75 -2.04 -14.14
N VAL A 16 15.66 -3.27 -13.65
CA VAL A 16 16.77 -4.20 -13.51
C VAL A 16 16.43 -5.57 -14.08
N SER A 17 17.45 -6.28 -14.59
CA SER A 17 17.27 -7.62 -15.15
C SER A 17 17.12 -8.70 -14.08
N LEU A 18 16.55 -9.86 -14.47
CA LEU A 18 16.48 -11.03 -13.61
C LEU A 18 17.88 -11.45 -13.11
N LYS A 19 18.88 -11.39 -13.99
CA LYS A 19 20.29 -11.73 -13.66
C LYS A 19 20.84 -10.81 -12.57
N PHE A 20 20.52 -9.52 -12.62
CA PHE A 20 20.91 -8.57 -11.59
C PHE A 20 20.32 -8.95 -10.23
N LEU A 21 19.01 -9.26 -10.18
CA LEU A 21 18.35 -9.68 -8.95
C LEU A 21 18.91 -10.99 -8.38
N ILE A 22 19.22 -11.97 -9.23
CA ILE A 22 19.87 -13.23 -8.79
C ILE A 22 21.20 -12.93 -8.09
N ASN A 23 22.03 -12.07 -8.66
CA ASN A 23 23.32 -11.70 -8.09
C ASN A 23 23.19 -10.95 -6.76
N LYS A 24 22.24 -10.01 -6.67
CA LYS A 24 21.98 -9.25 -5.44
C LYS A 24 21.43 -10.11 -4.30
N LEU A 25 20.64 -11.12 -4.65
CA LEU A 25 20.00 -12.03 -3.72
C LEU A 25 20.80 -13.30 -3.45
N ASP A 26 22.11 -13.29 -3.74
CA ASP A 26 22.98 -14.48 -3.62
C ASP A 26 22.95 -15.11 -2.22
N LYS A 27 22.81 -14.32 -1.16
CA LYS A 27 22.64 -14.81 0.22
C LYS A 27 21.44 -15.75 0.40
N TYR A 28 20.39 -15.61 -0.42
CA TYR A 28 19.19 -16.45 -0.39
C TYR A 28 19.23 -17.59 -1.41
N LYS A 29 20.19 -17.54 -2.36
CA LYS A 29 20.37 -18.52 -3.43
C LYS A 29 19.07 -18.93 -4.15
N PRO A 30 18.21 -17.98 -4.56
CA PRO A 30 16.97 -18.33 -5.24
C PRO A 30 17.29 -18.97 -6.61
N SER A 31 16.57 -20.04 -6.96
CA SER A 31 16.62 -20.50 -8.35
C SER A 31 15.98 -19.45 -9.28
N PRO A 32 16.39 -19.35 -10.54
CA PRO A 32 15.74 -18.45 -11.51
C PRO A 32 14.22 -18.67 -11.59
N ARG A 33 13.78 -19.93 -11.52
CA ARG A 33 12.36 -20.30 -11.54
C ARG A 33 11.62 -19.78 -10.29
N THR A 34 12.23 -19.92 -9.11
CA THR A 34 11.65 -19.41 -7.86
C THR A 34 11.51 -17.88 -7.91
N LEU A 35 12.56 -17.20 -8.38
CA LEU A 35 12.55 -15.75 -8.50
C LEU A 35 11.49 -15.25 -9.50
N GLN A 36 11.36 -15.91 -10.65
CA GLN A 36 10.31 -15.60 -11.63
C GLN A 36 8.90 -15.79 -11.06
N SER A 37 8.68 -16.87 -10.28
CA SER A 37 7.39 -17.12 -9.63
C SER A 37 7.03 -16.01 -8.64
N ILE A 38 7.99 -15.56 -7.83
CA ILE A 38 7.78 -14.48 -6.87
C ILE A 38 7.55 -13.14 -7.59
N LEU A 39 8.33 -12.84 -8.62
CA LEU A 39 8.15 -11.63 -9.41
C LEU A 39 6.77 -11.59 -10.09
N LYS A 40 6.27 -12.74 -10.57
CA LYS A 40 4.92 -12.84 -11.11
C LYS A 40 3.86 -12.49 -10.03
N GLU A 41 3.98 -13.02 -8.83
CA GLU A 41 3.10 -12.70 -7.70
C GLU A 41 3.16 -11.20 -7.37
N LEU A 42 4.35 -10.61 -7.32
CA LEU A 42 4.52 -9.17 -7.06
C LEU A 42 3.91 -8.29 -8.17
N ILE A 43 3.96 -8.73 -9.42
CA ILE A 43 3.30 -8.05 -10.55
C ILE A 43 1.77 -8.16 -10.40
N GLU A 44 1.23 -9.33 -10.08
CA GLU A 44 -0.20 -9.53 -9.86
C GLU A 44 -0.73 -8.70 -8.68
N CYS A 45 0.11 -8.46 -7.67
CA CYS A 45 -0.20 -7.57 -6.54
C CYS A 45 0.09 -6.08 -6.82
N ASN A 46 0.45 -5.70 -8.04
CA ASN A 46 0.84 -4.33 -8.42
C ASN A 46 2.03 -3.74 -7.63
N ARG A 47 2.92 -4.59 -7.10
CA ARG A 47 4.14 -4.16 -6.40
C ARG A 47 5.33 -3.95 -7.33
N VAL A 48 5.32 -4.61 -8.46
CA VAL A 48 6.38 -4.61 -9.46
C VAL A 48 5.77 -4.37 -10.83
N ILE A 49 6.45 -3.57 -11.63
CA ILE A 49 6.17 -3.42 -13.06
C ILE A 49 7.26 -4.11 -13.87
N VAL A 50 6.89 -4.52 -15.07
CA VAL A 50 7.77 -5.25 -15.98
C VAL A 50 7.78 -4.56 -17.33
N GLN A 51 8.96 -4.52 -17.97
CA GLN A 51 9.12 -4.08 -19.35
C GLN A 51 9.98 -5.07 -20.15
N GLY A 52 9.93 -4.93 -21.47
CA GLY A 52 10.67 -5.82 -22.38
C GLY A 52 9.99 -7.18 -22.58
N SER A 53 10.70 -8.08 -23.22
CA SER A 53 10.23 -9.44 -23.50
C SER A 53 11.38 -10.43 -23.57
N ALA A 54 11.12 -11.68 -23.25
CA ALA A 54 12.11 -12.76 -23.27
C ALA A 54 13.42 -12.40 -22.54
N SER A 55 14.55 -12.37 -23.26
CA SER A 55 15.87 -12.11 -22.67
C SER A 55 16.09 -10.66 -22.22
N THR A 56 15.24 -9.72 -22.65
CA THR A 56 15.32 -8.29 -22.29
C THR A 56 14.32 -7.88 -21.22
N THR A 57 13.68 -8.85 -20.56
CA THR A 57 12.72 -8.57 -19.48
C THR A 57 13.41 -7.93 -18.29
N GLU A 58 12.89 -6.81 -17.86
CA GLU A 58 13.37 -6.02 -16.71
C GLU A 58 12.22 -5.68 -15.77
N TYR A 59 12.53 -5.48 -14.50
CA TYR A 59 11.60 -5.30 -13.39
C TYR A 59 11.95 -4.03 -12.61
N ALA A 60 10.93 -3.30 -12.17
CA ALA A 60 11.10 -2.15 -11.27
C ALA A 60 10.02 -2.13 -10.20
N ILE A 61 10.31 -1.45 -9.09
CA ILE A 61 9.29 -1.16 -8.07
C ILE A 61 8.14 -0.36 -8.68
N ASN A 62 6.92 -0.65 -8.29
CA ASN A 62 5.75 0.07 -8.76
C ASN A 62 5.27 1.07 -7.71
N ASP A 63 4.98 2.28 -8.15
CA ASP A 63 4.15 3.20 -7.40
C ASP A 63 2.67 2.78 -7.55
N VAL A 64 2.11 2.22 -6.47
CA VAL A 64 0.75 1.70 -6.45
C VAL A 64 -0.28 2.77 -6.86
N ILE A 65 -0.06 4.03 -6.49
CA ILE A 65 -0.96 5.15 -6.82
C ILE A 65 -1.11 5.30 -8.32
N SER A 66 -0.05 5.05 -9.10
CA SER A 66 -0.08 5.22 -10.56
C SER A 66 -1.19 4.42 -11.24
N ASN A 67 -1.56 3.27 -10.69
CA ASN A 67 -2.61 2.39 -11.21
C ASN A 67 -4.03 2.83 -10.81
N TYR A 68 -4.14 3.71 -9.82
CA TYR A 68 -5.41 4.13 -9.21
C TYR A 68 -5.66 5.64 -9.28
N ARG A 69 -4.93 6.40 -10.10
CA ARG A 69 -5.00 7.88 -10.20
C ARG A 69 -6.39 8.45 -10.41
N ARG A 70 -7.31 7.68 -10.99
CA ARG A 70 -8.71 8.08 -11.24
C ARG A 70 -9.64 7.92 -10.03
N PHE A 71 -9.16 7.28 -8.98
CA PHE A 71 -9.92 7.05 -7.76
C PHE A 71 -9.47 7.99 -6.66
N GLU A 72 -10.36 8.29 -5.72
CA GLU A 72 -10.00 8.99 -4.52
C GLU A 72 -9.15 8.09 -3.64
N PHE A 73 -8.15 8.67 -2.98
CA PHE A 73 -7.31 7.95 -2.04
C PHE A 73 -6.88 8.83 -0.87
N ILE A 74 -6.53 8.19 0.23
CA ILE A 74 -5.92 8.81 1.41
C ILE A 74 -4.73 7.98 1.86
N TYR A 75 -3.70 8.66 2.36
CA TYR A 75 -2.62 7.99 3.08
C TYR A 75 -3.07 7.66 4.49
N VAL A 76 -2.77 6.45 4.92
CA VAL A 76 -2.92 6.00 6.31
C VAL A 76 -1.55 6.08 6.95
N VAL A 77 -1.43 6.93 7.96
CA VAL A 77 -0.19 7.16 8.72
C VAL A 77 -0.30 6.46 10.06
N LYS A 78 0.74 5.75 10.45
CA LYS A 78 0.86 5.09 11.74
C LYS A 78 2.22 5.40 12.36
N ASP A 79 2.23 5.81 13.63
CA ASP A 79 3.46 6.15 14.34
C ASP A 79 4.36 7.16 13.57
N ASN A 80 3.76 8.14 12.86
CA ASN A 80 4.39 9.13 11.97
C ASN A 80 5.04 8.55 10.69
N GLU A 81 4.75 7.31 10.33
CA GLU A 81 5.16 6.71 9.06
C GLU A 81 3.94 6.47 8.16
N ILE A 82 4.09 6.63 6.85
CA ILE A 82 3.05 6.22 5.90
C ILE A 82 2.95 4.70 5.96
N ALA A 83 1.91 4.20 6.61
CA ALA A 83 1.66 2.76 6.70
C ALA A 83 1.07 2.21 5.41
N GLY A 84 0.27 3.00 4.70
CA GLY A 84 -0.34 2.54 3.47
C GLY A 84 -1.27 3.57 2.84
N ILE A 85 -2.04 3.09 1.87
CA ILE A 85 -2.95 3.91 1.07
C ILE A 85 -4.30 3.22 0.99
N LEU A 86 -5.36 3.94 1.34
CA LEU A 86 -6.74 3.51 1.18
C LEU A 86 -7.34 4.18 -0.05
N PHE A 87 -7.77 3.39 -1.01
CA PHE A 87 -8.48 3.83 -2.21
C PHE A 87 -9.98 3.63 -2.04
N LYS A 88 -10.78 4.62 -2.48
CA LYS A 88 -12.21 4.50 -2.67
C LYS A 88 -12.48 4.14 -4.11
N LEU A 89 -12.75 2.86 -4.37
CA LEU A 89 -13.13 2.37 -5.69
C LEU A 89 -14.64 2.57 -5.92
N SER A 90 -15.13 2.21 -7.09
CA SER A 90 -16.54 2.40 -7.45
C SER A 90 -17.52 1.57 -6.59
N ASP A 91 -17.08 0.40 -6.13
CA ASP A 91 -17.92 -0.59 -5.44
C ASP A 91 -17.34 -1.09 -4.11
N ARG A 92 -16.13 -0.65 -3.75
CA ARG A 92 -15.41 -1.11 -2.57
C ARG A 92 -14.29 -0.16 -2.16
N TYR A 93 -13.68 -0.44 -1.01
CA TYR A 93 -12.43 0.16 -0.57
C TYR A 93 -11.30 -0.84 -0.74
N ARG A 94 -10.09 -0.34 -1.09
CA ARG A 94 -8.89 -1.14 -1.24
C ARG A 94 -7.74 -0.52 -0.50
N PHE A 95 -7.15 -1.25 0.43
CA PHE A 95 -5.98 -0.81 1.18
C PHE A 95 -4.74 -1.57 0.74
N TYR A 96 -3.67 -0.83 0.50
CA TYR A 96 -2.31 -1.35 0.30
C TYR A 96 -1.41 -0.85 1.42
N TYR A 97 -0.65 -1.72 2.03
CA TYR A 97 0.51 -1.27 2.79
C TYR A 97 1.50 -0.57 1.88
N ASP A 98 2.19 0.46 2.37
CA ASP A 98 3.28 1.11 1.66
C ASP A 98 4.48 0.15 1.51
N ASN A 99 5.27 0.32 0.43
CA ASN A 99 6.41 -0.55 0.18
C ASN A 99 7.51 -0.38 1.23
N GLU A 100 7.81 0.86 1.66
CA GLU A 100 8.79 1.11 2.71
C GLU A 100 8.34 0.53 4.05
N PHE A 101 7.06 0.66 4.38
CA PHE A 101 6.48 0.09 5.59
C PHE A 101 6.61 -1.44 5.64
N LEU A 102 6.41 -2.11 4.49
CA LEU A 102 6.63 -3.55 4.35
C LEU A 102 8.11 -3.94 4.47
N ILE A 103 9.00 -3.18 3.81
CA ILE A 103 10.46 -3.42 3.83
C ILE A 103 11.01 -3.27 5.23
N ASN A 104 10.61 -2.22 5.95
CA ASN A 104 11.02 -1.94 7.32
C ASN A 104 10.43 -2.92 8.35
N LYS A 105 9.46 -3.76 7.93
CA LYS A 105 8.71 -4.67 8.80
C LYS A 105 8.12 -3.95 10.01
N SER A 106 7.61 -2.75 9.77
CA SER A 106 6.98 -1.91 10.78
C SER A 106 5.80 -2.65 11.44
N LYS A 107 5.43 -2.26 12.65
CA LYS A 107 4.34 -2.91 13.36
C LYS A 107 3.02 -2.74 12.59
N PRO A 108 2.32 -3.84 12.23
CA PRO A 108 1.12 -3.76 11.41
C PRO A 108 0.01 -2.91 12.06
N ILE A 109 -0.91 -2.44 11.24
CA ILE A 109 -2.17 -1.86 11.71
C ILE A 109 -2.97 -2.98 12.38
N PRO A 110 -3.58 -2.75 13.55
CA PRO A 110 -4.40 -3.76 14.20
C PRO A 110 -5.43 -4.39 13.23
N SER A 111 -5.60 -5.68 13.28
CA SER A 111 -6.47 -6.47 12.39
C SER A 111 -6.08 -6.54 10.91
N LEU A 112 -4.95 -5.93 10.50
CA LEU A 112 -4.43 -5.99 9.14
C LEU A 112 -2.98 -6.51 9.17
N ASP A 113 -2.79 -7.80 8.98
CA ASP A 113 -1.45 -8.39 8.94
C ASP A 113 -0.61 -7.84 7.77
N LEU A 114 0.71 -7.74 7.96
CA LEU A 114 1.59 -7.30 6.88
C LEU A 114 1.56 -8.29 5.71
N GLN A 115 1.12 -7.82 4.55
CA GLN A 115 1.10 -8.63 3.33
C GLN A 115 1.33 -7.77 2.08
N ILE A 116 1.82 -8.40 1.02
CA ILE A 116 2.04 -7.75 -0.28
C ILE A 116 0.74 -7.52 -1.06
N SER A 117 -0.24 -8.40 -0.87
CA SER A 117 -1.56 -8.29 -1.50
C SER A 117 -2.35 -7.13 -0.91
N PRO A 118 -3.25 -6.52 -1.68
CA PRO A 118 -4.18 -5.55 -1.12
C PRO A 118 -5.23 -6.23 -0.23
N PHE A 119 -5.84 -5.43 0.62
CA PHE A 119 -7.08 -5.77 1.32
C PHE A 119 -8.26 -5.12 0.61
N ASP A 120 -9.30 -5.88 0.34
CA ASP A 120 -10.56 -5.38 -0.21
C ASP A 120 -11.66 -5.40 0.86
N PHE A 121 -12.42 -4.28 0.94
CA PHE A 121 -13.49 -4.10 1.90
C PHE A 121 -14.73 -3.53 1.20
N ASN A 122 -15.90 -4.00 1.55
CA ASN A 122 -17.16 -3.45 1.04
C ASN A 122 -17.47 -2.06 1.62
N ASN A 123 -17.04 -1.83 2.86
CA ASN A 123 -17.18 -0.55 3.58
C ASN A 123 -15.79 -0.08 4.04
N ILE A 124 -15.68 1.12 4.59
CA ILE A 124 -14.46 1.56 5.26
C ILE A 124 -14.08 0.50 6.31
N PRO A 125 -12.80 0.07 6.37
CA PRO A 125 -12.35 -0.88 7.39
C PRO A 125 -12.68 -0.39 8.79
N ALA A 126 -13.25 -1.25 9.64
CA ALA A 126 -13.68 -0.90 11.00
C ALA A 126 -12.57 -0.19 11.80
N ILE A 127 -11.31 -0.65 11.67
CA ILE A 127 -10.16 -0.02 12.34
C ILE A 127 -9.94 1.43 11.91
N PHE A 128 -10.37 1.83 10.71
CA PHE A 128 -10.31 3.22 10.24
C PHE A 128 -11.57 3.98 10.63
N GLU A 129 -12.73 3.32 10.57
CA GLU A 129 -14.03 3.87 10.96
C GLU A 129 -14.04 4.31 12.44
N GLU A 130 -13.36 3.57 13.32
CA GLU A 130 -13.20 3.90 14.74
C GLU A 130 -12.61 5.30 15.01
N ASN A 131 -11.93 5.88 14.01
CA ASN A 131 -11.40 7.25 14.08
C ASN A 131 -12.45 8.31 13.74
N ILE A 132 -13.59 7.94 13.17
CA ILE A 132 -14.67 8.86 12.84
C ILE A 132 -15.45 9.17 14.11
N PRO A 133 -15.54 10.46 14.50
CA PRO A 133 -16.27 10.84 15.71
C PRO A 133 -17.74 10.51 15.58
N GLU A 134 -18.38 10.22 16.72
CA GLU A 134 -19.79 9.93 16.84
C GLU A 134 -20.56 11.11 17.47
N GLY A 135 -21.89 11.04 17.39
CA GLY A 135 -22.78 11.99 18.04
C GLY A 135 -22.62 13.42 17.57
N ILE A 136 -22.64 14.38 18.50
CA ILE A 136 -22.60 15.84 18.23
C ILE A 136 -21.35 16.23 17.43
N ASN A 137 -20.21 15.62 17.71
CA ASN A 137 -18.96 15.93 16.99
C ASN A 137 -19.06 15.52 15.51
N ARG A 138 -19.74 14.42 15.20
CA ARG A 138 -20.02 13.99 13.83
C ARG A 138 -20.95 14.98 13.13
N GLU A 139 -22.04 15.39 13.78
CA GLU A 139 -22.99 16.37 13.23
C GLU A 139 -22.31 17.71 12.92
N ILE A 140 -21.40 18.17 13.77
CA ILE A 140 -20.63 19.40 13.55
C ILE A 140 -19.73 19.23 12.31
N LEU A 141 -19.02 18.12 12.19
CA LEU A 141 -18.17 17.82 11.03
C LEU A 141 -18.98 17.74 9.73
N GLU A 142 -20.09 17.01 9.71
CA GLU A 142 -20.96 16.87 8.53
C GLU A 142 -21.54 18.23 8.11
N THR A 143 -21.95 19.07 9.06
CA THR A 143 -22.48 20.41 8.78
C THR A 143 -21.39 21.34 8.26
N THR A 144 -20.22 21.33 8.87
CA THR A 144 -19.09 22.21 8.50
C THR A 144 -18.50 21.82 7.16
N SER A 145 -18.32 20.53 6.92
CA SER A 145 -17.74 19.97 5.69
C SER A 145 -18.75 19.84 4.55
N LYS A 146 -20.05 19.91 4.85
CA LYS A 146 -21.16 19.66 3.92
C LYS A 146 -21.11 18.26 3.29
N THR A 147 -20.57 17.28 4.01
CA THR A 147 -20.52 15.89 3.59
C THR A 147 -20.85 14.95 4.73
N ALA A 148 -21.54 13.86 4.42
CA ALA A 148 -21.75 12.72 5.30
C ALA A 148 -20.93 11.50 4.84
N ASP A 149 -20.09 11.66 3.81
CA ASP A 149 -19.21 10.62 3.30
C ASP A 149 -18.06 10.35 4.28
N GLU A 150 -18.06 9.18 4.89
CA GLU A 150 -17.06 8.76 5.89
C GLU A 150 -15.63 8.84 5.38
N PHE A 151 -15.41 8.54 4.10
CA PHE A 151 -14.10 8.67 3.48
C PHE A 151 -13.63 10.13 3.44
N GLN A 152 -14.52 11.06 3.13
CA GLN A 152 -14.22 12.50 3.18
C GLN A 152 -13.99 12.97 4.62
N ILE A 153 -14.79 12.48 5.57
CA ILE A 153 -14.64 12.80 6.99
C ILE A 153 -13.27 12.39 7.49
N LEU A 154 -12.78 11.18 7.15
CA LEU A 154 -11.42 10.74 7.53
C LEU A 154 -10.33 11.74 7.10
N THR A 155 -10.49 12.37 5.92
CA THR A 155 -9.52 13.36 5.42
C THR A 155 -9.55 14.72 6.13
N MET A 156 -10.57 14.95 6.96
CA MET A 156 -10.81 16.23 7.66
C MET A 156 -10.48 16.15 9.15
N LEU A 157 -10.10 14.98 9.64
CA LEU A 157 -9.72 14.80 11.04
C LEU A 157 -8.36 15.48 11.27
N GLU A 158 -8.35 16.54 12.06
CA GLU A 158 -7.14 17.28 12.45
C GLU A 158 -6.40 16.57 13.60
N ASP A 159 -7.14 15.88 14.47
CA ASP A 159 -6.61 15.19 15.63
C ASP A 159 -6.68 13.66 15.42
N ASN A 160 -5.58 13.02 15.68
CA ASN A 160 -5.50 11.55 15.65
C ASN A 160 -6.16 10.96 16.90
N ILE A 161 -7.05 10.01 16.69
CA ILE A 161 -7.53 9.16 17.78
C ILE A 161 -6.70 7.88 17.73
N GLY A 162 -5.79 7.71 18.69
CA GLY A 162 -4.85 6.58 18.73
C GLY A 162 -3.62 6.75 17.85
N ASP A 163 -3.11 5.64 17.31
CA ASP A 163 -1.84 5.58 16.56
C ASP A 163 -2.00 5.85 15.05
N LEU A 164 -3.24 6.06 14.57
CA LEU A 164 -3.54 6.26 13.15
C LEU A 164 -3.95 7.70 12.84
N SER A 165 -3.47 8.20 11.71
CA SER A 165 -3.94 9.44 11.09
C SER A 165 -4.13 9.28 9.59
N PHE A 166 -4.85 10.23 8.99
CA PHE A 166 -5.23 10.20 7.59
C PHE A 166 -4.86 11.52 6.92
N THR A 167 -4.27 11.46 5.73
CA THR A 167 -3.87 12.66 4.98
C THR A 167 -4.03 12.47 3.47
N LYS A 168 -4.22 13.59 2.75
CA LYS A 168 -4.26 13.61 1.28
C LYS A 168 -2.90 13.85 0.67
#